data_c9a6396f9ab594aca02cd489f2c9f052
#
_entry.id   c9a6396f9ab594aca02cd489f2c9f052
#
_cell.length_a   1.000
_cell.length_b   1.000
_cell.length_c   1.000
_cell.angle_alpha   90.00
_cell.angle_beta   90.00
_cell.angle_gamma   90.00
#
_symmetry.space_group_name_H-M   'P 1'
#
loop_
_entity.id
_entity.type
_entity.pdbx_description
1 polymer ?
#
loop_
_entity_poly.entity_id
_entity_poly.type
_entity_poly.pdbx_seq_one_letter_code
_entity_poly.pdbx_strand_id
1 'polypeptide(L)'
;MKRHFAGFAVVLLMLGLCASPVFAQGASGTVKGVCKDAQGNPIADAVVVWANQDNGQKYSLRTNKKGEYFSLGVGAGTYTVTLYKNADDAKANKELFHFGKVPVTLDENTLDFDLKKQATEAAKGQGLTPEQLKAQQEAQEKHAKEANTVKALNEKLAAAKTASDAGDFETAIASLTAANEIDASRDLVWFKLGDAYRLSVAKQTDPEEKKKRLNSAVEAYQKAVTLKQAATNEKDPNATKTLAAYYNNLAEAYSKAGKTDDAVKTYQQAADADPSAAAQYYYNMGAVLTNAGKGDAAIAAFDKCIAADPTKADAYYQKGVNLIGKATLQGDKTIAPPGTAEAFNKYLELQPTGPYADVAKQMLATIGAPVETSFGTKKKAPPKK
;
A
#
# COMPACT_ATOMS: atom_id res chain seq x y z
N MET A 1 -72.80 25.34 48.11
CA MET A 1 -73.02 26.63 48.79
C MET A 1 -72.20 27.71 48.12
N LYS A 2 -72.91 28.66 47.50
CA LYS A 2 -72.65 30.11 47.50
C LYS A 2 -71.26 30.56 47.00
N ARG A 3 -71.00 31.55 46.18
CA ARG A 3 -71.83 32.61 45.58
C ARG A 3 -70.95 33.34 44.55
N HIS A 4 -71.55 33.74 43.46
CA HIS A 4 -71.13 34.76 42.50
C HIS A 4 -70.45 35.98 43.07
N PHE A 5 -69.51 36.56 42.30
CA PHE A 5 -69.51 38.00 42.05
C PHE A 5 -68.88 38.34 40.71
N ALA A 6 -69.61 39.05 39.90
CA ALA A 6 -69.26 39.63 38.63
C ALA A 6 -68.48 40.92 38.88
N GLY A 7 -67.47 41.17 38.07
CA GLY A 7 -66.74 42.44 38.01
C GLY A 7 -66.52 42.83 36.56
N PHE A 8 -67.29 43.75 36.07
CA PHE A 8 -67.16 44.43 34.79
C PHE A 8 -65.88 45.28 34.84
N ALA A 9 -64.95 45.12 33.92
CA ALA A 9 -63.86 46.05 33.70
C ALA A 9 -63.77 46.37 32.20
N VAL A 10 -63.88 47.58 31.90
CA VAL A 10 -63.91 48.31 30.65
C VAL A 10 -62.69 47.99 29.78
N VAL A 11 -62.90 47.56 28.57
CA VAL A 11 -61.88 47.41 27.56
C VAL A 11 -61.57 48.74 26.92
N LEU A 12 -60.43 49.29 27.23
CA LEU A 12 -59.88 50.45 26.51
C LEU A 12 -59.09 49.88 25.31
N LEU A 13 -59.67 50.06 24.12
CA LEU A 13 -59.05 49.69 22.84
C LEU A 13 -57.97 50.72 22.52
N MET A 14 -56.71 50.46 22.89
CA MET A 14 -55.57 51.18 22.34
C MET A 14 -55.21 50.57 20.98
N LEU A 15 -55.55 51.24 19.91
CA LEU A 15 -54.97 51.01 18.59
C LEU A 15 -53.45 51.41 18.64
N GLY A 16 -52.61 50.44 18.98
CA GLY A 16 -51.18 50.53 18.71
C GLY A 16 -50.97 50.34 17.21
N LEU A 17 -50.64 51.43 16.52
CA LEU A 17 -50.02 51.34 15.20
C LEU A 17 -48.73 50.58 15.35
N CYS A 18 -48.70 49.28 15.05
CA CYS A 18 -47.50 48.54 14.75
C CYS A 18 -46.97 49.11 13.41
N ALA A 19 -46.11 50.10 13.50
CA ALA A 19 -45.23 50.44 12.39
C ALA A 19 -44.27 49.24 12.24
N SER A 20 -44.63 48.30 11.35
CA SER A 20 -43.67 47.32 10.85
C SER A 20 -42.52 48.11 10.28
N PRO A 21 -41.26 47.81 10.66
CA PRO A 21 -40.14 48.41 9.95
C PRO A 21 -40.27 48.00 8.49
N VAL A 22 -40.62 48.92 7.64
CA VAL A 22 -40.43 48.82 6.21
C VAL A 22 -38.91 48.74 6.07
N PHE A 23 -38.40 47.53 5.98
CA PHE A 23 -37.05 47.34 5.46
C PHE A 23 -37.09 47.99 4.08
N ALA A 24 -36.48 49.16 3.98
CA ALA A 24 -36.22 49.75 2.70
C ALA A 24 -35.50 48.69 1.88
N GLN A 25 -36.19 48.19 0.85
CA GLN A 25 -35.54 47.33 -0.16
C GLN A 25 -34.43 48.19 -0.73
N GLY A 26 -33.19 47.99 -0.20
CA GLY A 26 -32.04 48.66 -0.70
C GLY A 26 -31.97 48.42 -2.19
N ALA A 27 -31.76 49.49 -2.94
CA ALA A 27 -31.60 49.41 -4.37
C ALA A 27 -30.58 48.32 -4.72
N SER A 28 -30.99 47.36 -5.55
CA SER A 28 -30.18 46.17 -5.88
C SER A 28 -29.87 46.13 -7.37
N GLY A 29 -28.66 45.73 -7.67
CA GLY A 29 -28.15 45.54 -9.02
C GLY A 29 -28.26 44.06 -9.46
N THR A 30 -28.01 43.85 -10.74
CA THR A 30 -27.85 42.51 -11.34
C THR A 30 -26.39 42.16 -11.40
N VAL A 31 -26.02 40.94 -10.98
CA VAL A 31 -24.66 40.39 -11.19
C VAL A 31 -24.71 39.17 -12.08
N LYS A 32 -23.78 39.07 -13.02
CA LYS A 32 -23.62 37.93 -13.92
C LYS A 32 -22.17 37.71 -14.31
N GLY A 33 -21.87 36.55 -14.88
CA GLY A 33 -20.56 36.26 -15.42
C GLY A 33 -20.41 34.82 -15.86
N VAL A 34 -19.25 34.50 -16.37
CA VAL A 34 -18.88 33.16 -16.82
C VAL A 34 -17.61 32.71 -16.10
N CYS A 35 -17.60 31.47 -15.63
CA CYS A 35 -16.44 30.84 -14.96
C CYS A 35 -15.80 29.81 -15.88
N LYS A 36 -14.51 30.01 -16.20
CA LYS A 36 -13.67 29.13 -17.01
C LYS A 36 -12.45 28.66 -16.24
N ASP A 37 -12.09 27.39 -16.44
CA ASP A 37 -10.90 26.80 -15.85
C ASP A 37 -9.60 27.27 -16.53
N ALA A 38 -8.45 26.75 -16.08
CA ALA A 38 -7.14 27.07 -16.63
C ALA A 38 -6.95 26.56 -18.09
N GLN A 39 -7.79 25.64 -18.57
CA GLN A 39 -7.82 25.13 -19.94
C GLN A 39 -8.76 25.95 -20.84
N GLY A 40 -9.60 26.81 -20.24
CA GLY A 40 -10.61 27.62 -20.91
C GLY A 40 -11.99 26.94 -21.02
N ASN A 41 -12.18 25.78 -20.38
CA ASN A 41 -13.47 25.11 -20.34
C ASN A 41 -14.41 25.73 -19.29
N PRO A 42 -15.72 25.72 -19.50
CA PRO A 42 -16.67 26.19 -18.51
C PRO A 42 -16.64 25.34 -17.25
N ILE A 43 -16.69 25.98 -16.08
CA ILE A 43 -16.79 25.29 -14.79
C ILE A 43 -18.26 25.20 -14.41
N ALA A 44 -18.85 24.01 -14.60
CA ALA A 44 -20.23 23.73 -14.20
C ALA A 44 -20.32 23.48 -12.68
N ASP A 45 -21.48 23.81 -12.05
CA ASP A 45 -21.76 23.65 -10.63
C ASP A 45 -20.77 24.36 -9.68
N ALA A 46 -19.94 25.26 -10.21
CA ALA A 46 -19.08 26.11 -9.40
C ALA A 46 -19.92 27.03 -8.48
N VAL A 47 -19.34 27.43 -7.37
CA VAL A 47 -19.97 28.37 -6.44
C VAL A 47 -19.23 29.70 -6.47
N VAL A 48 -19.94 30.78 -6.79
CA VAL A 48 -19.43 32.15 -6.77
C VAL A 48 -20.04 32.87 -5.56
N VAL A 49 -19.20 33.23 -4.60
CA VAL A 49 -19.62 33.91 -3.37
C VAL A 49 -19.29 35.39 -3.47
N TRP A 50 -20.33 36.22 -3.45
CA TRP A 50 -20.22 37.66 -3.34
C TRP A 50 -20.35 38.07 -1.87
N ALA A 51 -19.27 38.48 -1.22
CA ALA A 51 -19.25 38.90 0.17
C ALA A 51 -19.08 40.44 0.26
N ASN A 52 -20.12 41.12 0.72
CA ASN A 52 -20.09 42.56 0.92
C ASN A 52 -19.10 42.95 2.03
N GLN A 53 -18.20 43.89 1.74
CA GLN A 53 -17.15 44.30 2.66
C GLN A 53 -17.66 45.25 3.76
N ASP A 54 -18.77 45.95 3.53
CA ASP A 54 -19.27 46.96 4.45
C ASP A 54 -20.22 46.38 5.51
N ASN A 55 -21.05 45.39 5.13
CA ASN A 55 -22.08 44.84 6.01
C ASN A 55 -21.98 43.31 6.20
N GLY A 56 -21.03 42.63 5.54
CA GLY A 56 -20.80 41.18 5.66
C GLY A 56 -21.85 40.28 4.98
N GLN A 57 -22.84 40.85 4.29
CA GLN A 57 -23.86 40.08 3.58
C GLN A 57 -23.22 39.26 2.46
N LYS A 58 -23.68 37.99 2.30
CA LYS A 58 -23.13 37.05 1.32
C LYS A 58 -24.23 36.53 0.39
N TYR A 59 -23.89 36.50 -0.89
CA TYR A 59 -24.71 35.87 -1.93
C TYR A 59 -23.91 34.72 -2.54
N SER A 60 -24.51 33.53 -2.56
CA SER A 60 -23.87 32.33 -3.14
C SER A 60 -24.61 31.92 -4.40
N LEU A 61 -23.93 31.98 -5.53
CA LEU A 61 -24.49 31.72 -6.85
C LEU A 61 -23.84 30.46 -7.42
N ARG A 62 -24.62 29.66 -8.17
CA ARG A 62 -24.11 28.47 -8.85
C ARG A 62 -24.04 28.71 -10.34
N THR A 63 -22.99 28.17 -10.96
CA THR A 63 -22.86 28.15 -12.40
C THR A 63 -23.68 27.03 -13.02
N ASN A 64 -24.23 27.28 -14.21
CA ASN A 64 -24.86 26.28 -15.04
C ASN A 64 -23.85 25.43 -15.84
N LYS A 65 -24.31 24.52 -16.70
CA LYS A 65 -23.46 23.67 -17.55
C LYS A 65 -22.51 24.44 -18.50
N LYS A 66 -22.83 25.73 -18.78
CA LYS A 66 -21.98 26.59 -19.60
C LYS A 66 -21.04 27.44 -18.75
N GLY A 67 -20.97 27.23 -17.44
CA GLY A 67 -20.16 28.03 -16.51
C GLY A 67 -20.78 29.40 -16.21
N GLU A 68 -22.01 29.70 -16.63
CA GLU A 68 -22.65 31.00 -16.45
C GLU A 68 -23.35 31.07 -15.08
N TYR A 69 -23.22 32.21 -14.40
CA TYR A 69 -23.98 32.52 -13.19
C TYR A 69 -24.70 33.86 -13.33
N PHE A 70 -25.80 33.98 -12.60
CA PHE A 70 -26.67 35.15 -12.66
C PHE A 70 -27.43 35.34 -11.35
N SER A 71 -27.62 36.57 -10.92
CA SER A 71 -28.53 36.92 -9.82
C SER A 71 -29.10 38.30 -9.99
N LEU A 72 -30.40 38.44 -9.70
CA LEU A 72 -31.09 39.71 -9.47
C LEU A 72 -31.09 40.02 -7.97
N GLY A 73 -30.86 41.22 -7.58
CA GLY A 73 -31.03 41.63 -6.18
C GLY A 73 -29.80 41.55 -5.31
N VAL A 74 -28.61 41.67 -5.88
CA VAL A 74 -27.38 41.92 -5.11
C VAL A 74 -27.31 43.40 -4.75
N GLY A 75 -27.25 43.73 -3.45
CA GLY A 75 -27.20 45.11 -2.98
C GLY A 75 -26.01 45.86 -3.56
N ALA A 76 -26.19 47.17 -3.80
CA ALA A 76 -25.03 48.01 -4.18
C ALA A 76 -23.99 48.09 -3.05
N GLY A 77 -22.69 48.13 -3.40
CA GLY A 77 -21.59 48.13 -2.44
C GLY A 77 -20.30 47.57 -2.99
N THR A 78 -19.33 47.39 -2.12
CA THR A 78 -18.02 46.81 -2.48
C THR A 78 -17.93 45.36 -2.00
N TYR A 79 -17.52 44.48 -2.88
CA TYR A 79 -17.53 43.02 -2.63
C TYR A 79 -16.13 42.41 -2.77
N THR A 80 -15.89 41.38 -1.97
CA THR A 80 -14.94 40.33 -2.32
C THR A 80 -15.72 39.23 -3.00
N VAL A 81 -15.30 38.81 -4.20
CA VAL A 81 -15.99 37.77 -4.98
C VAL A 81 -15.07 36.57 -5.15
N THR A 82 -15.46 35.44 -4.58
CA THR A 82 -14.66 34.22 -4.54
C THR A 82 -15.29 33.10 -5.36
N LEU A 83 -14.49 32.47 -6.21
CA LEU A 83 -14.86 31.30 -6.99
C LEU A 83 -14.37 30.01 -6.29
N TYR A 84 -15.28 29.07 -6.12
CA TYR A 84 -15.02 27.69 -5.65
C TYR A 84 -15.43 26.70 -6.73
N LYS A 85 -14.71 25.58 -6.81
CA LYS A 85 -14.97 24.54 -7.81
C LYS A 85 -16.36 23.91 -7.68
N ASN A 86 -16.85 23.76 -6.44
CA ASN A 86 -18.14 23.16 -6.10
C ASN A 86 -18.58 23.58 -4.69
N ALA A 87 -19.74 23.08 -4.25
CA ALA A 87 -20.29 23.42 -2.94
C ALA A 87 -19.47 22.88 -1.75
N ASP A 88 -18.80 21.76 -1.91
CA ASP A 88 -17.98 21.18 -0.82
C ASP A 88 -16.67 21.94 -0.64
N ASP A 89 -16.06 22.38 -1.74
CA ASP A 89 -14.91 23.28 -1.69
C ASP A 89 -15.27 24.64 -1.08
N ALA A 90 -16.49 25.14 -1.35
CA ALA A 90 -16.97 26.38 -0.72
C ALA A 90 -17.16 26.22 0.80
N LYS A 91 -17.70 25.08 1.27
CA LYS A 91 -17.79 24.76 2.72
C LYS A 91 -16.43 24.62 3.37
N ALA A 92 -15.47 24.02 2.66
CA ALA A 92 -14.11 23.81 3.12
C ALA A 92 -13.20 25.03 2.94
N ASN A 93 -13.74 26.15 2.40
CA ASN A 93 -13.02 27.38 2.05
C ASN A 93 -11.80 27.14 1.14
N LYS A 94 -11.94 26.22 0.18
CA LYS A 94 -10.92 25.90 -0.83
C LYS A 94 -11.20 26.69 -2.10
N GLU A 95 -10.76 27.96 -2.11
CA GLU A 95 -10.97 28.84 -3.25
C GLU A 95 -10.11 28.46 -4.47
N LEU A 96 -10.66 28.71 -5.67
CA LEU A 96 -9.92 28.67 -6.93
C LEU A 96 -9.31 30.03 -7.25
N PHE A 97 -10.06 31.10 -7.01
CA PHE A 97 -9.62 32.48 -7.24
C PHE A 97 -10.57 33.48 -6.54
N HIS A 98 -10.10 34.68 -6.25
CA HIS A 98 -10.95 35.76 -5.80
C HIS A 98 -10.58 37.10 -6.39
N PHE A 99 -11.57 37.95 -6.53
CA PHE A 99 -11.41 39.38 -6.78
C PHE A 99 -11.74 40.16 -5.50
N GLY A 100 -10.83 41.04 -5.09
CA GLY A 100 -11.08 41.98 -4.01
C GLY A 100 -11.63 43.32 -4.54
N LYS A 101 -12.46 44.02 -3.74
CA LYS A 101 -12.96 45.38 -4.01
C LYS A 101 -13.71 45.52 -5.35
N VAL A 102 -14.61 44.56 -5.64
CA VAL A 102 -15.49 44.61 -6.80
C VAL A 102 -16.68 45.51 -6.50
N PRO A 103 -16.86 46.63 -7.21
CA PRO A 103 -18.03 47.49 -7.00
C PRO A 103 -19.27 46.85 -7.66
N VAL A 104 -20.39 46.90 -6.96
CA VAL A 104 -21.71 46.56 -7.49
C VAL A 104 -22.54 47.82 -7.52
N THR A 105 -22.98 48.22 -8.71
CA THR A 105 -23.90 49.35 -8.95
C THR A 105 -25.33 48.87 -9.10
N LEU A 106 -26.26 49.77 -9.24
CA LEU A 106 -27.68 49.47 -9.48
C LEU A 106 -27.96 48.90 -10.89
N ASP A 107 -26.98 49.01 -11.76
CA ASP A 107 -27.05 48.53 -13.13
C ASP A 107 -26.63 47.03 -13.22
N GLU A 108 -26.45 46.59 -14.44
CA GLU A 108 -25.91 45.26 -14.71
C GLU A 108 -24.40 45.22 -14.49
N ASN A 109 -23.95 44.36 -13.59
CA ASN A 109 -22.53 44.15 -13.25
C ASN A 109 -22.05 42.82 -13.79
N THR A 110 -21.07 42.80 -14.68
CA THR A 110 -20.49 41.59 -15.24
C THR A 110 -19.12 41.32 -14.64
N LEU A 111 -18.89 40.10 -14.11
CA LEU A 111 -17.59 39.67 -13.61
C LEU A 111 -17.31 38.24 -14.07
N ASP A 112 -16.34 38.09 -14.98
CA ASP A 112 -15.91 36.78 -15.51
C ASP A 112 -14.70 36.26 -14.75
N PHE A 113 -14.71 34.97 -14.44
CA PHE A 113 -13.57 34.23 -13.95
C PHE A 113 -12.97 33.42 -15.11
N ASP A 114 -11.89 33.93 -15.71
CA ASP A 114 -11.08 33.22 -16.70
C ASP A 114 -9.74 32.86 -16.06
N LEU A 115 -9.66 31.65 -15.45
CA LEU A 115 -8.45 31.27 -14.71
C LEU A 115 -7.23 31.17 -15.61
N LYS A 116 -7.40 30.90 -16.92
CA LYS A 116 -6.31 30.92 -17.89
C LYS A 116 -5.75 32.31 -18.10
N LYS A 117 -6.62 33.28 -18.28
CA LYS A 117 -6.23 34.68 -18.46
C LYS A 117 -5.56 35.23 -17.18
N GLN A 118 -6.14 34.93 -16.02
CA GLN A 118 -5.63 35.37 -14.72
C GLN A 118 -4.26 34.77 -14.41
N ALA A 119 -4.06 33.47 -14.71
CA ALA A 119 -2.76 32.82 -14.58
C ALA A 119 -1.72 33.45 -15.53
N THR A 120 -2.12 33.78 -16.76
CA THR A 120 -1.24 34.45 -17.73
C THR A 120 -0.84 35.85 -17.27
N GLU A 121 -1.77 36.61 -16.72
CA GLU A 121 -1.51 37.96 -16.18
C GLU A 121 -0.62 37.92 -14.94
N ALA A 122 -0.85 36.95 -14.03
CA ALA A 122 -0.01 36.74 -12.87
C ALA A 122 1.42 36.31 -13.25
N ALA A 123 1.57 35.46 -14.27
CA ALA A 123 2.86 35.04 -14.80
C ALA A 123 3.64 36.20 -15.43
N LYS A 124 2.97 37.08 -16.17
CA LYS A 124 3.58 38.28 -16.70
C LYS A 124 4.11 39.21 -15.58
N GLY A 125 3.34 39.32 -14.50
CA GLY A 125 3.76 40.07 -13.29
C GLY A 125 4.98 39.45 -12.59
N GLN A 126 5.22 38.13 -12.76
CA GLN A 126 6.38 37.40 -12.25
C GLN A 126 7.54 37.29 -13.24
N GLY A 127 7.43 37.91 -14.44
CA GLY A 127 8.46 37.84 -15.47
C GLY A 127 8.59 36.47 -16.18
N LEU A 128 7.60 35.59 -16.07
CA LEU A 128 7.60 34.30 -16.74
C LEU A 128 7.23 34.44 -18.22
N THR A 129 7.93 33.70 -19.08
CA THR A 129 7.56 33.60 -20.50
C THR A 129 6.34 32.71 -20.69
N PRO A 130 5.59 32.82 -21.80
CA PRO A 130 4.47 31.93 -22.13
C PRO A 130 4.87 30.44 -22.16
N GLU A 131 6.10 30.14 -22.61
CA GLU A 131 6.63 28.78 -22.62
C GLU A 131 6.88 28.26 -21.21
N GLN A 132 7.44 29.09 -20.31
CA GLN A 132 7.65 28.71 -18.90
C GLN A 132 6.32 28.48 -18.18
N LEU A 133 5.31 29.29 -18.44
CA LEU A 133 3.97 29.11 -17.88
C LEU A 133 3.36 27.79 -18.37
N LYS A 134 3.47 27.48 -19.65
CA LYS A 134 2.98 26.23 -20.23
C LYS A 134 3.69 25.02 -19.62
N ALA A 135 5.00 25.07 -19.51
CA ALA A 135 5.80 24.00 -18.88
C ALA A 135 5.40 23.79 -17.41
N GLN A 136 5.13 24.86 -16.66
CA GLN A 136 4.66 24.78 -15.28
C GLN A 136 3.26 24.16 -15.18
N GLN A 137 2.34 24.50 -16.06
CA GLN A 137 1.00 23.92 -16.12
C GLN A 137 1.06 22.43 -16.46
N GLU A 138 1.85 22.04 -17.48
CA GLU A 138 2.05 20.63 -17.85
C GLU A 138 2.66 19.82 -16.70
N ALA A 139 3.63 20.41 -15.97
CA ALA A 139 4.20 19.78 -14.78
C ALA A 139 3.18 19.59 -13.67
N GLN A 140 2.35 20.59 -13.40
CA GLN A 140 1.28 20.52 -12.38
C GLN A 140 0.21 19.47 -12.76
N GLU A 141 -0.19 19.41 -14.03
CA GLU A 141 -1.14 18.39 -14.52
C GLU A 141 -0.57 16.98 -14.39
N LYS A 142 0.72 16.81 -14.74
CA LYS A 142 1.42 15.54 -14.58
C LYS A 142 1.46 15.12 -13.11
N HIS A 143 1.83 16.02 -12.20
CA HIS A 143 1.82 15.75 -10.77
C HIS A 143 0.43 15.43 -10.23
N ALA A 144 -0.60 16.14 -10.68
CA ALA A 144 -1.98 15.87 -10.27
C ALA A 144 -2.45 14.48 -10.76
N LYS A 145 -2.13 14.10 -11.99
CA LYS A 145 -2.43 12.76 -12.52
C LYS A 145 -1.71 11.68 -11.73
N GLU A 146 -0.42 11.87 -11.44
CA GLU A 146 0.37 10.92 -10.66
C GLU A 146 -0.17 10.79 -9.22
N ALA A 147 -0.50 11.90 -8.58
CA ALA A 147 -1.10 11.88 -7.24
C ALA A 147 -2.44 11.12 -7.21
N ASN A 148 -3.29 11.30 -8.22
CA ASN A 148 -4.54 10.56 -8.35
C ASN A 148 -4.31 9.06 -8.60
N THR A 149 -3.33 8.71 -9.44
CA THR A 149 -2.91 7.32 -9.68
C THR A 149 -2.43 6.67 -8.39
N VAL A 150 -1.53 7.34 -7.65
CA VAL A 150 -1.03 6.84 -6.36
C VAL A 150 -2.15 6.67 -5.34
N LYS A 151 -3.10 7.61 -5.27
CA LYS A 151 -4.26 7.50 -4.39
C LYS A 151 -5.11 6.28 -4.74
N ALA A 152 -5.46 6.10 -6.02
CA ALA A 152 -6.25 4.96 -6.48
C ALA A 152 -5.54 3.62 -6.22
N LEU A 153 -4.22 3.55 -6.43
CA LEU A 153 -3.40 2.36 -6.10
C LEU A 153 -3.43 2.06 -4.61
N ASN A 154 -3.25 3.07 -3.75
CA ASN A 154 -3.27 2.89 -2.30
C ASN A 154 -4.62 2.39 -1.80
N GLU A 155 -5.73 2.88 -2.38
CA GLU A 155 -7.08 2.38 -2.07
C GLU A 155 -7.22 0.90 -2.44
N LYS A 156 -6.74 0.48 -3.61
CA LYS A 156 -6.77 -0.93 -4.04
C LYS A 156 -5.86 -1.81 -3.19
N LEU A 157 -4.66 -1.36 -2.84
CA LEU A 157 -3.75 -2.07 -1.96
C LEU A 157 -4.31 -2.23 -0.54
N ALA A 158 -4.97 -1.19 0.00
CA ALA A 158 -5.64 -1.26 1.29
C ALA A 158 -6.80 -2.26 1.29
N ALA A 159 -7.64 -2.24 0.24
CA ALA A 159 -8.72 -3.20 0.07
C ALA A 159 -8.19 -4.64 -0.03
N ALA A 160 -7.14 -4.86 -0.82
CA ALA A 160 -6.49 -6.16 -0.96
C ALA A 160 -5.89 -6.66 0.36
N LYS A 161 -5.25 -5.76 1.13
CA LYS A 161 -4.71 -6.10 2.44
C LYS A 161 -5.82 -6.52 3.40
N THR A 162 -6.90 -5.75 3.51
CA THR A 162 -8.05 -6.06 4.37
C THR A 162 -8.67 -7.42 3.99
N ALA A 163 -8.86 -7.68 2.71
CA ALA A 163 -9.38 -8.94 2.21
C ALA A 163 -8.43 -10.12 2.52
N SER A 164 -7.11 -9.94 2.31
CA SER A 164 -6.11 -10.97 2.63
C SER A 164 -6.06 -11.29 4.12
N ASP A 165 -6.10 -10.26 4.99
CA ASP A 165 -6.11 -10.43 6.45
C ASP A 165 -7.37 -11.18 6.93
N ALA A 166 -8.50 -11.01 6.22
CA ALA A 166 -9.74 -11.76 6.44
C ALA A 166 -9.74 -13.16 5.80
N GLY A 167 -8.71 -13.53 5.04
CA GLY A 167 -8.63 -14.79 4.30
C GLY A 167 -9.52 -14.85 3.05
N ASP A 168 -10.05 -13.71 2.61
CA ASP A 168 -10.80 -13.54 1.36
C ASP A 168 -9.83 -13.25 0.21
N PHE A 169 -9.18 -14.30 -0.27
CA PHE A 169 -8.17 -14.17 -1.33
C PHE A 169 -8.77 -13.85 -2.71
N GLU A 170 -10.04 -14.14 -2.95
CA GLU A 170 -10.69 -13.80 -4.21
C GLU A 170 -10.83 -12.27 -4.34
N THR A 171 -11.35 -11.62 -3.31
CA THR A 171 -11.44 -10.15 -3.26
C THR A 171 -10.05 -9.50 -3.28
N ALA A 172 -9.05 -10.11 -2.63
CA ALA A 172 -7.67 -9.62 -2.66
C ALA A 172 -7.09 -9.68 -4.08
N ILE A 173 -7.25 -10.80 -4.79
CA ILE A 173 -6.80 -10.99 -6.18
C ILE A 173 -7.50 -9.98 -7.10
N ALA A 174 -8.82 -9.83 -7.00
CA ALA A 174 -9.58 -8.88 -7.82
C ALA A 174 -9.09 -7.43 -7.60
N SER A 175 -8.86 -7.03 -6.34
CA SER A 175 -8.37 -5.69 -5.99
C SER A 175 -6.96 -5.44 -6.53
N LEU A 176 -6.04 -6.43 -6.47
CA LEU A 176 -4.68 -6.33 -6.96
C LEU A 176 -4.61 -6.36 -8.49
N THR A 177 -5.49 -7.14 -9.14
CA THR A 177 -5.65 -7.12 -10.59
C THR A 177 -6.09 -5.72 -11.05
N ALA A 178 -7.10 -5.14 -10.42
CA ALA A 178 -7.53 -3.77 -10.72
C ALA A 178 -6.43 -2.73 -10.44
N ALA A 179 -5.58 -2.94 -9.43
CA ALA A 179 -4.42 -2.09 -9.20
C ALA A 179 -3.39 -2.17 -10.34
N ASN A 180 -3.14 -3.37 -10.88
CA ASN A 180 -2.25 -3.55 -12.05
C ASN A 180 -2.83 -2.93 -13.34
N GLU A 181 -4.16 -2.84 -13.47
CA GLU A 181 -4.80 -2.12 -14.58
C GLU A 181 -4.57 -0.60 -14.49
N ILE A 182 -4.48 -0.06 -13.27
CA ILE A 182 -4.15 1.36 -13.05
C ILE A 182 -2.68 1.64 -13.38
N ASP A 183 -1.76 0.81 -12.87
CA ASP A 183 -0.32 0.97 -13.13
C ASP A 183 0.41 -0.38 -13.02
N ALA A 184 0.65 -1.00 -14.17
CA ALA A 184 1.35 -2.29 -14.26
C ALA A 184 2.87 -2.21 -13.99
N SER A 185 3.42 -1.01 -13.81
CA SER A 185 4.86 -0.82 -13.56
C SER A 185 5.26 -0.98 -12.08
N ARG A 186 4.29 -1.13 -11.18
CA ARG A 186 4.53 -1.22 -9.73
C ARG A 186 4.84 -2.65 -9.32
N ASP A 187 6.12 -2.94 -9.07
CA ASP A 187 6.62 -4.24 -8.62
C ASP A 187 5.88 -4.78 -7.39
N LEU A 188 5.59 -3.93 -6.40
CA LEU A 188 4.90 -4.30 -5.17
C LEU A 188 3.48 -4.83 -5.43
N VAL A 189 2.75 -4.29 -6.43
CA VAL A 189 1.39 -4.76 -6.74
C VAL A 189 1.44 -6.19 -7.27
N TRP A 190 2.35 -6.46 -8.20
CA TRP A 190 2.58 -7.82 -8.72
C TRP A 190 3.05 -8.78 -7.63
N PHE A 191 3.93 -8.34 -6.74
CA PHE A 191 4.39 -9.15 -5.61
C PHE A 191 3.22 -9.54 -4.71
N LYS A 192 2.37 -8.59 -4.33
CA LYS A 192 1.17 -8.85 -3.52
C LYS A 192 0.15 -9.74 -4.23
N LEU A 193 0.02 -9.61 -5.54
CA LEU A 193 -0.83 -10.51 -6.34
C LEU A 193 -0.30 -11.95 -6.30
N GLY A 194 1.02 -12.14 -6.38
CA GLY A 194 1.66 -13.43 -6.17
C GLY A 194 1.37 -14.01 -4.78
N ASP A 195 1.48 -13.18 -3.71
CA ASP A 195 1.11 -13.58 -2.35
C ASP A 195 -0.36 -14.05 -2.26
N ALA A 196 -1.29 -13.28 -2.83
CA ALA A 196 -2.71 -13.59 -2.79
C ALA A 196 -3.02 -14.92 -3.51
N TYR A 197 -2.46 -15.13 -4.70
CA TYR A 197 -2.59 -16.43 -5.41
C TYR A 197 -1.99 -17.57 -4.61
N ARG A 198 -0.77 -17.42 -4.09
CA ARG A 198 -0.08 -18.46 -3.30
C ARG A 198 -0.84 -18.85 -2.04
N LEU A 199 -1.35 -17.87 -1.30
CA LEU A 199 -2.11 -18.09 -0.07
C LEU A 199 -3.49 -18.70 -0.35
N SER A 200 -4.12 -18.33 -1.47
CA SER A 200 -5.42 -18.87 -1.87
C SER A 200 -5.40 -20.38 -2.13
N VAL A 201 -4.23 -20.97 -2.44
CA VAL A 201 -4.08 -22.42 -2.70
C VAL A 201 -4.59 -23.27 -1.55
N ALA A 202 -4.39 -22.84 -0.30
CA ALA A 202 -4.84 -23.56 0.90
C ALA A 202 -6.37 -23.65 1.01
N LYS A 203 -7.09 -22.76 0.33
CA LYS A 203 -8.56 -22.74 0.30
C LYS A 203 -9.16 -23.60 -0.82
N GLN A 204 -8.33 -24.06 -1.76
CA GLN A 204 -8.79 -24.86 -2.88
C GLN A 204 -8.81 -26.33 -2.51
N THR A 205 -9.82 -27.05 -2.96
CA THR A 205 -9.92 -28.52 -2.84
C THR A 205 -9.54 -29.20 -4.15
N ASP A 206 -9.85 -28.60 -5.29
CA ASP A 206 -9.56 -29.11 -6.62
C ASP A 206 -8.05 -29.04 -6.93
N PRO A 207 -7.39 -30.16 -7.30
CA PRO A 207 -5.98 -30.16 -7.66
C PRO A 207 -5.62 -29.30 -8.87
N GLU A 208 -6.49 -29.23 -9.89
CA GLU A 208 -6.23 -28.42 -11.08
C GLU A 208 -6.32 -26.92 -10.76
N GLU A 209 -7.28 -26.52 -9.92
CA GLU A 209 -7.37 -25.15 -9.47
C GLU A 209 -6.16 -24.76 -8.58
N LYS A 210 -5.69 -25.68 -7.70
CA LYS A 210 -4.43 -25.46 -6.95
C LYS A 210 -3.26 -25.21 -7.86
N LYS A 211 -3.10 -26.05 -8.90
CA LYS A 211 -2.02 -25.94 -9.88
C LYS A 211 -2.11 -24.64 -10.67
N LYS A 212 -3.31 -24.26 -11.11
CA LYS A 212 -3.56 -22.99 -11.79
C LYS A 212 -3.16 -21.79 -10.92
N ARG A 213 -3.57 -21.78 -9.64
CA ARG A 213 -3.23 -20.72 -8.69
C ARG A 213 -1.73 -20.64 -8.43
N LEU A 214 -1.05 -21.77 -8.31
CA LEU A 214 0.41 -21.78 -8.16
C LEU A 214 1.10 -21.23 -9.40
N ASN A 215 0.65 -21.55 -10.59
CA ASN A 215 1.20 -20.99 -11.83
C ASN A 215 0.95 -19.47 -11.90
N SER A 216 -0.26 -18.99 -11.57
CA SER A 216 -0.56 -17.55 -11.49
C SER A 216 0.30 -16.84 -10.46
N ALA A 217 0.58 -17.47 -9.31
CA ALA A 217 1.50 -16.93 -8.31
C ALA A 217 2.92 -16.79 -8.88
N VAL A 218 3.42 -17.83 -9.57
CA VAL A 218 4.73 -17.81 -10.24
C VAL A 218 4.80 -16.67 -11.24
N GLU A 219 3.82 -16.52 -12.12
CA GLU A 219 3.78 -15.46 -13.15
C GLU A 219 3.79 -14.06 -12.52
N ALA A 220 2.98 -13.86 -11.47
CA ALA A 220 2.93 -12.59 -10.75
C ALA A 220 4.27 -12.26 -10.07
N TYR A 221 4.87 -13.22 -9.38
CA TYR A 221 6.19 -13.02 -8.75
C TYR A 221 7.30 -12.82 -9.79
N GLN A 222 7.29 -13.54 -10.92
CA GLN A 222 8.26 -13.31 -12.01
C GLN A 222 8.19 -11.85 -12.51
N LYS A 223 6.95 -11.34 -12.71
CA LYS A 223 6.76 -9.95 -13.13
C LYS A 223 7.26 -8.98 -12.08
N ALA A 224 6.95 -9.24 -10.79
CA ALA A 224 7.45 -8.43 -9.68
C ALA A 224 8.99 -8.41 -9.63
N VAL A 225 9.63 -9.58 -9.74
CA VAL A 225 11.10 -9.71 -9.76
C VAL A 225 11.70 -8.94 -10.92
N THR A 226 11.15 -9.09 -12.13
CA THR A 226 11.65 -8.39 -13.32
C THR A 226 11.61 -6.87 -13.13
N LEU A 227 10.47 -6.34 -12.64
CA LEU A 227 10.31 -4.91 -12.39
C LEU A 227 11.24 -4.44 -11.27
N LYS A 228 11.33 -5.21 -10.19
CA LYS A 228 12.20 -4.89 -9.06
C LYS A 228 13.66 -4.90 -9.45
N GLN A 229 14.11 -5.90 -10.19
CA GLN A 229 15.49 -6.01 -10.67
C GLN A 229 15.86 -4.81 -11.56
N ALA A 230 14.98 -4.40 -12.48
CA ALA A 230 15.20 -3.24 -13.35
C ALA A 230 15.32 -1.91 -12.58
N ALA A 231 14.62 -1.82 -11.41
CA ALA A 231 14.64 -0.63 -10.55
C ALA A 231 15.71 -0.68 -9.45
N THR A 232 16.36 -1.83 -9.24
CA THR A 232 17.31 -2.01 -8.15
C THR A 232 18.66 -1.42 -8.51
N ASN A 233 19.16 -0.54 -7.64
CA ASN A 233 20.54 -0.09 -7.66
C ASN A 233 21.38 -1.05 -6.80
N GLU A 234 22.30 -1.77 -7.40
CA GLU A 234 23.19 -2.75 -6.72
C GLU A 234 24.01 -2.13 -5.58
N LYS A 235 24.22 -0.80 -5.61
CA LYS A 235 24.91 -0.07 -4.55
C LYS A 235 24.03 0.26 -3.35
N ASP A 236 22.71 0.02 -3.44
CA ASP A 236 21.77 0.22 -2.33
C ASP A 236 21.46 -1.13 -1.66
N PRO A 237 22.00 -1.41 -0.46
CA PRO A 237 21.76 -2.66 0.24
C PRO A 237 20.30 -2.94 0.58
N ASN A 238 19.47 -1.90 0.73
CA ASN A 238 18.05 -2.08 1.02
C ASN A 238 17.29 -2.52 -0.24
N ALA A 239 17.67 -1.99 -1.39
CA ALA A 239 17.10 -2.39 -2.67
C ALA A 239 17.42 -3.85 -2.99
N THR A 240 18.68 -4.28 -2.77
CA THR A 240 19.11 -5.68 -3.00
C THR A 240 18.46 -6.65 -2.03
N LYS A 241 18.31 -6.30 -0.74
CA LYS A 241 17.58 -7.11 0.25
C LYS A 241 16.12 -7.30 -0.14
N THR A 242 15.46 -6.24 -0.62
CA THR A 242 14.07 -6.34 -1.10
C THR A 242 13.98 -7.27 -2.31
N LEU A 243 14.93 -7.16 -3.25
CA LEU A 243 14.98 -8.05 -4.41
C LEU A 243 15.21 -9.51 -3.99
N ALA A 244 16.09 -9.76 -3.01
CA ALA A 244 16.32 -11.09 -2.45
C ALA A 244 15.04 -11.69 -1.84
N ALA A 245 14.24 -10.89 -1.12
CA ALA A 245 12.95 -11.33 -0.59
C ALA A 245 11.97 -11.69 -1.72
N TYR A 246 11.98 -10.96 -2.83
CA TYR A 246 11.17 -11.27 -4.01
C TYR A 246 11.60 -12.60 -4.64
N TYR A 247 12.92 -12.82 -4.81
CA TYR A 247 13.44 -14.10 -5.26
C TYR A 247 13.06 -15.26 -4.33
N ASN A 248 13.15 -15.07 -3.01
CA ASN A 248 12.76 -16.10 -2.05
C ASN A 248 11.30 -16.55 -2.23
N ASN A 249 10.37 -15.60 -2.38
CA ASN A 249 8.96 -15.94 -2.55
C ASN A 249 8.66 -16.57 -3.92
N LEU A 250 9.36 -16.13 -4.96
CA LEU A 250 9.30 -16.76 -6.27
C LEU A 250 9.82 -18.22 -6.23
N ALA A 251 10.94 -18.45 -5.53
CA ALA A 251 11.50 -19.79 -5.36
C ALA A 251 10.56 -20.70 -4.58
N GLU A 252 9.91 -20.20 -3.53
CA GLU A 252 8.87 -20.94 -2.81
C GLU A 252 7.68 -21.31 -3.72
N ALA A 253 7.23 -20.35 -4.54
CA ALA A 253 6.15 -20.61 -5.50
C ALA A 253 6.54 -21.67 -6.55
N TYR A 254 7.75 -21.59 -7.10
CA TYR A 254 8.30 -22.64 -7.97
C TYR A 254 8.33 -23.99 -7.29
N SER A 255 8.80 -24.08 -6.06
CA SER A 255 8.83 -25.32 -5.28
C SER A 255 7.44 -25.93 -5.14
N LYS A 256 6.46 -25.12 -4.74
CA LYS A 256 5.06 -25.58 -4.61
C LYS A 256 4.43 -25.99 -5.95
N ALA A 257 4.86 -25.36 -7.04
CA ALA A 257 4.45 -25.73 -8.40
C ALA A 257 5.20 -26.96 -8.97
N GLY A 258 6.08 -27.62 -8.17
CA GLY A 258 6.88 -28.75 -8.59
C GLY A 258 8.06 -28.43 -9.52
N LYS A 259 8.36 -27.14 -9.71
CA LYS A 259 9.46 -26.65 -10.56
C LYS A 259 10.76 -26.54 -9.73
N THR A 260 11.27 -27.70 -9.29
CA THR A 260 12.40 -27.79 -8.34
C THR A 260 13.66 -27.08 -8.84
N ASP A 261 14.02 -27.25 -10.11
CA ASP A 261 15.27 -26.68 -10.64
C ASP A 261 15.18 -25.14 -10.74
N ASP A 262 14.02 -24.61 -11.09
CA ASP A 262 13.78 -23.15 -11.06
C ASP A 262 13.82 -22.62 -9.64
N ALA A 263 13.27 -23.34 -8.66
CA ALA A 263 13.32 -22.96 -7.24
C ALA A 263 14.77 -22.87 -6.75
N VAL A 264 15.58 -23.90 -7.03
CA VAL A 264 17.01 -23.95 -6.63
C VAL A 264 17.78 -22.78 -7.23
N LYS A 265 17.63 -22.52 -8.52
CA LYS A 265 18.27 -21.39 -9.20
C LYS A 265 17.85 -20.06 -8.58
N THR A 266 16.59 -19.91 -8.27
CA THR A 266 16.04 -18.66 -7.73
C THR A 266 16.45 -18.43 -6.28
N TYR A 267 16.57 -19.48 -5.44
CA TYR A 267 17.15 -19.35 -4.11
C TYR A 267 18.64 -18.96 -4.15
N GLN A 268 19.41 -19.45 -5.13
CA GLN A 268 20.78 -18.99 -5.32
C GLN A 268 20.81 -17.50 -5.64
N GLN A 269 19.94 -17.01 -6.54
CA GLN A 269 19.80 -15.57 -6.83
C GLN A 269 19.45 -14.74 -5.60
N ALA A 270 18.58 -15.28 -4.70
CA ALA A 270 18.27 -14.63 -3.43
C ALA A 270 19.51 -14.50 -2.53
N ALA A 271 20.30 -15.58 -2.41
CA ALA A 271 21.54 -15.59 -1.62
C ALA A 271 22.61 -14.64 -2.17
N ASP A 272 22.71 -14.53 -3.49
CA ASP A 272 23.64 -13.62 -4.16
C ASP A 272 23.22 -12.15 -3.98
N ALA A 273 21.91 -11.86 -3.99
CA ALA A 273 21.36 -10.51 -3.82
C ALA A 273 21.42 -10.01 -2.35
N ASP A 274 21.30 -10.91 -1.36
CA ASP A 274 21.47 -10.58 0.06
C ASP A 274 22.35 -11.64 0.76
N PRO A 275 23.68 -11.50 0.70
CA PRO A 275 24.60 -12.42 1.38
C PRO A 275 24.41 -12.47 2.91
N SER A 276 23.85 -11.42 3.52
CA SER A 276 23.63 -11.39 4.97
C SER A 276 22.53 -12.36 5.42
N ALA A 277 21.60 -12.73 4.55
CA ALA A 277 20.54 -13.70 4.77
C ALA A 277 20.74 -15.02 4.00
N ALA A 278 21.91 -15.21 3.37
CA ALA A 278 22.18 -16.36 2.50
C ALA A 278 21.95 -17.72 3.19
N ALA A 279 22.25 -17.84 4.49
CA ALA A 279 21.99 -19.05 5.25
C ALA A 279 20.51 -19.48 5.20
N GLN A 280 19.59 -18.53 5.29
CA GLN A 280 18.15 -18.84 5.21
C GLN A 280 17.76 -19.31 3.81
N TYR A 281 18.30 -18.70 2.76
CA TYR A 281 17.98 -19.08 1.38
C TYR A 281 18.56 -20.45 1.03
N TYR A 282 19.79 -20.76 1.47
CA TYR A 282 20.37 -22.09 1.32
C TYR A 282 19.66 -23.15 2.14
N TYR A 283 19.14 -22.81 3.33
CA TYR A 283 18.29 -23.72 4.10
C TYR A 283 17.01 -24.06 3.34
N ASN A 284 16.31 -23.04 2.80
CA ASN A 284 15.10 -23.24 2.01
C ASN A 284 15.38 -24.06 0.74
N MET A 285 16.49 -23.80 0.07
CA MET A 285 16.96 -24.60 -1.08
C MET A 285 17.14 -26.07 -0.70
N GLY A 286 17.82 -26.33 0.42
CA GLY A 286 18.05 -27.70 0.92
C GLY A 286 16.74 -28.41 1.25
N ALA A 287 15.79 -27.73 1.88
CA ALA A 287 14.47 -28.26 2.19
C ALA A 287 13.69 -28.65 0.91
N VAL A 288 13.72 -27.80 -0.12
CA VAL A 288 13.10 -28.08 -1.42
C VAL A 288 13.75 -29.31 -2.10
N LEU A 289 15.06 -29.41 -2.06
CA LEU A 289 15.81 -30.53 -2.62
C LEU A 289 15.53 -31.84 -1.86
N THR A 290 15.41 -31.78 -0.53
CA THR A 290 15.00 -32.93 0.30
C THR A 290 13.62 -33.42 -0.10
N ASN A 291 12.65 -32.52 -0.21
CA ASN A 291 11.27 -32.87 -0.61
C ASN A 291 11.18 -33.44 -2.05
N ALA A 292 12.11 -33.04 -2.90
CA ALA A 292 12.22 -33.56 -4.27
C ALA A 292 13.04 -34.88 -4.36
N GLY A 293 13.50 -35.43 -3.23
CA GLY A 293 14.30 -36.66 -3.21
C GLY A 293 15.73 -36.50 -3.74
N LYS A 294 16.20 -35.26 -3.92
CA LYS A 294 17.54 -34.94 -4.42
C LYS A 294 18.54 -34.79 -3.25
N GLY A 295 18.72 -35.88 -2.47
CA GLY A 295 19.46 -35.89 -1.20
C GLY A 295 20.88 -35.35 -1.28
N ASP A 296 21.66 -35.70 -2.31
CA ASP A 296 23.03 -35.19 -2.46
C ASP A 296 23.08 -33.67 -2.66
N ALA A 297 22.18 -33.16 -3.49
CA ALA A 297 22.06 -31.73 -3.71
C ALA A 297 21.54 -31.01 -2.44
N ALA A 298 20.63 -31.64 -1.68
CA ALA A 298 20.15 -31.12 -0.40
C ALA A 298 21.28 -31.00 0.62
N ILE A 299 22.14 -32.04 0.76
CA ILE A 299 23.32 -32.02 1.63
C ILE A 299 24.24 -30.84 1.26
N ALA A 300 24.52 -30.67 -0.03
CA ALA A 300 25.36 -29.57 -0.50
C ALA A 300 24.75 -28.18 -0.21
N ALA A 301 23.42 -28.05 -0.29
CA ALA A 301 22.72 -26.80 0.05
C ALA A 301 22.77 -26.54 1.56
N PHE A 302 22.60 -27.55 2.42
CA PHE A 302 22.76 -27.42 3.86
C PHE A 302 24.21 -27.12 4.26
N ASP A 303 25.20 -27.65 3.54
CA ASP A 303 26.60 -27.29 3.75
C ASP A 303 26.87 -25.79 3.46
N LYS A 304 26.27 -25.23 2.38
CA LYS A 304 26.32 -23.79 2.12
C LYS A 304 25.63 -23.00 3.23
N CYS A 305 24.48 -23.49 3.73
CA CYS A 305 23.78 -22.87 4.86
C CYS A 305 24.66 -22.81 6.11
N ILE A 306 25.29 -23.95 6.47
CA ILE A 306 26.17 -24.06 7.62
C ILE A 306 27.43 -23.19 7.46
N ALA A 307 27.97 -23.07 6.26
CA ALA A 307 29.13 -22.20 5.99
C ALA A 307 28.72 -20.71 6.16
N ALA A 308 27.52 -20.34 5.78
CA ALA A 308 27.02 -18.97 5.94
C ALA A 308 26.61 -18.65 7.40
N ASP A 309 26.06 -19.64 8.12
CA ASP A 309 25.69 -19.52 9.54
C ASP A 309 25.96 -20.85 10.28
N PRO A 310 27.11 -21.00 10.93
CA PRO A 310 27.46 -22.21 11.71
C PRO A 310 26.57 -22.43 12.95
N THR A 311 25.73 -21.49 13.33
CA THR A 311 24.82 -21.60 14.47
C THR A 311 23.42 -22.09 14.08
N LYS A 312 23.14 -22.26 12.78
CA LYS A 312 21.86 -22.71 12.26
C LYS A 312 21.65 -24.20 12.53
N ALA A 313 21.21 -24.54 13.74
CA ALA A 313 21.08 -25.92 14.22
C ALA A 313 20.25 -26.79 13.27
N ASP A 314 19.10 -26.30 12.77
CA ASP A 314 18.20 -27.03 11.89
C ASP A 314 18.89 -27.52 10.60
N ALA A 315 19.90 -26.78 10.10
CA ALA A 315 20.63 -27.18 8.91
C ALA A 315 21.47 -28.45 9.16
N TYR A 316 22.06 -28.58 10.34
CA TYR A 316 22.77 -29.80 10.71
C TYR A 316 21.82 -30.99 10.85
N TYR A 317 20.65 -30.80 11.49
CA TYR A 317 19.65 -31.83 11.58
C TYR A 317 19.19 -32.30 10.20
N GLN A 318 18.83 -31.40 9.32
CA GLN A 318 18.37 -31.71 7.97
C GLN A 318 19.47 -32.36 7.12
N LYS A 319 20.73 -31.93 7.26
CA LYS A 319 21.88 -32.61 6.66
C LYS A 319 21.99 -34.06 7.15
N GLY A 320 21.88 -34.28 8.46
CA GLY A 320 21.89 -35.63 9.06
C GLY A 320 20.76 -36.52 8.53
N VAL A 321 19.54 -35.97 8.38
CA VAL A 321 18.38 -36.68 7.80
C VAL A 321 18.64 -37.12 6.35
N ASN A 322 19.23 -36.24 5.53
CA ASN A 322 19.55 -36.59 4.14
C ASN A 322 20.70 -37.59 4.04
N LEU A 323 21.68 -37.52 4.94
CA LEU A 323 22.78 -38.50 5.01
C LEU A 323 22.28 -39.90 5.46
N ILE A 324 21.47 -39.98 6.54
CA ILE A 324 20.98 -41.26 7.04
C ILE A 324 20.02 -41.93 6.04
N GLY A 325 19.32 -41.12 5.21
CA GLY A 325 18.53 -41.65 4.09
C GLY A 325 19.32 -42.45 3.05
N LYS A 326 20.65 -42.32 3.09
CA LYS A 326 21.60 -43.09 2.22
C LYS A 326 22.29 -44.23 2.97
N ALA A 327 21.89 -44.50 4.21
CA ALA A 327 22.43 -45.61 4.98
C ALA A 327 22.12 -46.97 4.33
N THR A 328 23.04 -47.90 4.51
CA THR A 328 22.89 -49.29 4.03
C THR A 328 22.86 -50.25 5.21
N LEU A 329 22.25 -51.42 5.01
CA LEU A 329 22.27 -52.47 6.01
C LEU A 329 23.44 -53.43 5.72
N GLN A 330 24.23 -53.72 6.76
CA GLN A 330 25.26 -54.73 6.71
C GLN A 330 25.03 -55.71 7.87
N GLY A 331 24.37 -56.81 7.56
CA GLY A 331 23.77 -57.69 8.58
C GLY A 331 22.70 -56.89 9.38
N ASP A 332 22.78 -56.95 10.68
CA ASP A 332 21.87 -56.21 11.60
C ASP A 332 22.31 -54.78 11.88
N LYS A 333 23.39 -54.28 11.23
CA LYS A 333 23.96 -52.96 11.47
C LYS A 333 23.55 -51.99 10.36
N THR A 334 23.09 -50.79 10.76
CA THR A 334 22.88 -49.67 9.86
C THR A 334 24.21 -48.91 9.69
N ILE A 335 24.71 -48.88 8.47
CA ILE A 335 25.94 -48.19 8.10
C ILE A 335 25.58 -46.87 7.45
N ALA A 336 25.71 -45.78 8.17
CA ALA A 336 25.45 -44.45 7.65
C ALA A 336 26.70 -43.85 6.97
N PRO A 337 26.50 -42.96 5.96
CA PRO A 337 27.62 -42.22 5.37
C PRO A 337 28.41 -41.38 6.41
N PRO A 338 29.71 -41.13 6.13
CA PRO A 338 30.50 -40.21 6.95
C PRO A 338 29.82 -38.86 7.11
N GLY A 339 29.94 -38.21 8.26
CA GLY A 339 29.33 -36.93 8.57
C GLY A 339 27.90 -37.02 9.17
N THR A 340 27.30 -38.23 9.18
CA THR A 340 25.94 -38.40 9.73
C THR A 340 25.90 -38.18 11.23
N ALA A 341 26.82 -38.84 11.98
CA ALA A 341 26.87 -38.69 13.44
C ALA A 341 27.27 -37.27 13.85
N GLU A 342 28.22 -36.69 13.16
CA GLU A 342 28.69 -35.33 13.38
C GLU A 342 27.57 -34.30 13.19
N ALA A 343 26.74 -34.49 12.17
CA ALA A 343 25.62 -33.58 11.90
C ALA A 343 24.56 -33.63 13.03
N PHE A 344 24.14 -34.81 13.47
CA PHE A 344 23.20 -34.95 14.58
C PHE A 344 23.80 -34.49 15.92
N ASN A 345 25.06 -34.79 16.20
CA ASN A 345 25.75 -34.34 17.40
C ASN A 345 25.89 -32.81 17.44
N LYS A 346 26.20 -32.18 16.29
CA LYS A 346 26.25 -30.71 16.21
C LYS A 346 24.89 -30.06 16.40
N TYR A 347 23.81 -30.65 15.87
CA TYR A 347 22.44 -30.22 16.19
C TYR A 347 22.21 -30.27 17.71
N LEU A 348 22.49 -31.41 18.37
CA LEU A 348 22.29 -31.58 19.81
C LEU A 348 23.17 -30.66 20.66
N GLU A 349 24.39 -30.31 20.18
CA GLU A 349 25.24 -29.31 20.82
C GLU A 349 24.59 -27.95 20.82
N LEU A 350 24.02 -27.54 19.68
CA LEU A 350 23.39 -26.22 19.51
C LEU A 350 21.97 -26.14 20.11
N GLN A 351 21.21 -27.22 20.05
CA GLN A 351 19.86 -27.33 20.55
C GLN A 351 19.59 -28.65 21.30
N PRO A 352 20.12 -28.81 22.52
CA PRO A 352 20.05 -30.08 23.28
C PRO A 352 18.62 -30.48 23.66
N THR A 353 17.70 -29.51 23.73
CA THR A 353 16.27 -29.69 24.02
C THR A 353 15.39 -29.17 22.89
N GLY A 354 15.92 -28.98 21.68
CA GLY A 354 15.20 -28.50 20.52
C GLY A 354 14.16 -29.54 20.02
N PRO A 355 13.30 -29.12 19.09
CA PRO A 355 12.17 -29.96 18.62
C PRO A 355 12.59 -31.29 18.00
N TYR A 356 13.82 -31.40 17.51
CA TYR A 356 14.35 -32.63 16.92
C TYR A 356 15.35 -33.36 17.81
N ALA A 357 15.55 -32.94 19.07
CA ALA A 357 16.61 -33.50 19.93
C ALA A 357 16.44 -35.01 20.17
N ASP A 358 15.24 -35.44 20.47
CA ASP A 358 14.99 -36.87 20.73
C ASP A 358 15.09 -37.71 19.45
N VAL A 359 14.63 -37.17 18.32
CA VAL A 359 14.80 -37.84 17.03
C VAL A 359 16.28 -37.95 16.65
N ALA A 360 17.06 -36.89 16.83
CA ALA A 360 18.52 -36.92 16.58
C ALA A 360 19.24 -37.97 17.44
N LYS A 361 18.91 -38.08 18.73
CA LYS A 361 19.46 -39.13 19.63
C LYS A 361 19.08 -40.54 19.14
N GLN A 362 17.83 -40.71 18.70
CA GLN A 362 17.34 -42.00 18.14
C GLN A 362 18.08 -42.35 16.86
N MET A 363 18.33 -41.39 15.97
CA MET A 363 19.09 -41.63 14.73
C MET A 363 20.55 -41.99 15.03
N LEU A 364 21.21 -41.35 16.01
CA LEU A 364 22.52 -41.73 16.48
C LEU A 364 22.55 -43.16 17.02
N ALA A 365 21.58 -43.55 17.85
CA ALA A 365 21.47 -44.92 18.36
C ALA A 365 21.27 -45.95 17.22
N THR A 366 20.47 -45.63 16.20
CA THR A 366 20.24 -46.49 15.04
C THR A 366 21.52 -46.81 14.27
N ILE A 367 22.45 -45.88 14.19
CA ILE A 367 23.75 -46.06 13.52
C ILE A 367 24.86 -46.47 14.49
N GLY A 368 24.53 -46.76 15.76
CA GLY A 368 25.47 -47.16 16.78
C GLY A 368 26.51 -46.07 17.18
N ALA A 369 26.17 -44.81 16.92
CA ALA A 369 27.03 -43.67 17.26
C ALA A 369 26.69 -43.11 18.65
N PRO A 370 27.68 -42.66 19.45
CA PRO A 370 27.46 -42.07 20.76
C PRO A 370 26.85 -40.65 20.62
N VAL A 371 26.12 -40.21 21.63
CA VAL A 371 25.72 -38.79 21.77
C VAL A 371 26.89 -38.02 22.36
N GLU A 372 27.56 -37.25 21.51
CA GLU A 372 28.71 -36.41 21.89
C GLU A 372 28.26 -34.96 21.97
N THR A 373 27.85 -34.51 23.16
CA THR A 373 27.54 -33.11 23.40
C THR A 373 28.46 -32.55 24.46
N SER A 374 28.94 -31.34 24.28
CA SER A 374 29.71 -30.60 25.28
C SER A 374 28.92 -30.28 26.55
N PHE A 375 27.61 -30.46 26.51
CA PHE A 375 26.69 -30.35 27.65
C PHE A 375 26.78 -31.60 28.49
N GLY A 376 27.70 -31.62 29.47
CA GLY A 376 27.83 -32.72 30.44
C GLY A 376 29.24 -33.17 30.76
N THR A 377 30.23 -32.80 29.98
CA THR A 377 31.63 -33.02 30.37
C THR A 377 32.04 -32.02 31.45
N LYS A 378 31.75 -32.33 32.73
CA LYS A 378 32.50 -31.76 33.83
C LYS A 378 33.99 -32.02 33.50
N LYS A 379 34.75 -30.94 33.25
CA LYS A 379 36.22 -31.02 33.23
C LYS A 379 36.67 -31.77 34.47
N LYS A 380 37.18 -32.99 34.34
CA LYS A 380 37.90 -33.65 35.41
C LYS A 380 39.04 -32.70 35.81
N ALA A 381 38.97 -32.22 37.06
CA ALA A 381 40.06 -31.44 37.62
C ALA A 381 41.35 -32.24 37.51
N PRO A 382 42.46 -31.62 37.12
CA PRO A 382 43.73 -32.32 37.09
C PRO A 382 44.05 -32.87 38.49
N PRO A 383 44.66 -34.07 38.56
CA PRO A 383 45.03 -34.66 39.85
C PRO A 383 45.98 -33.71 40.57
N LYS A 384 45.64 -33.34 41.82
CA LYS A 384 46.54 -32.60 42.69
C LYS A 384 47.75 -33.49 42.91
N LYS A 385 48.95 -32.95 42.51
CA LYS A 385 50.25 -33.51 42.93
C LYS A 385 50.53 -33.16 44.37
#